data_102885b741f2f43def76cedb1ddf979a
#
_entry.id   102885b741f2f43def76cedb1ddf979a
#
_cell.length_a   1.000
_cell.length_b   1.000
_cell.length_c   1.000
_cell.angle_alpha   90.00
_cell.angle_beta   90.00
_cell.angle_gamma   90.00
#
_symmetry.space_group_name_H-M   'P 1'
#
loop_
_entity.id
_entity.type
_entity.pdbx_description
1 polymer ?
#
loop_
_entity_poly.entity_id
_entity_poly.type
_entity_poly.pdbx_seq_one_letter_code
_entity_poly.pdbx_strand_id
1 'polypeptide(L)'
;MEELNVNIKDPVSVPGEALFVSAQKSLVDQMASTNVNSNVFRLIMQQWTATTYTDESNYDIVTRTIPQNHWDALYKDVLTDLAEAYTIIENTELLTTEDPQTKSNKLAIIELMTIYTYSVLVDTFGNVPYSEALDIDNLLPKYDDALTIYQDLINRLNTALDNLDDTSGSFTTDSDNIYQGNVSKWIKFGNSLKLRIGITVSEVPSLSAVAQSLILESAPNVFESNDDNAALSYLSSTPNTNPIYVDLTLSGRQDFIPASTIIDNMQPRAYEFLTDSNEDGTIDESDNKTVVPGSVTYTDPRMKFYFDDNLDADPSIEQIVYLGGTPGASNAYPNYSHIGEMIASDPSFEAILIDYSEVSFLLAEAIERGINVSGTAEEFYNSAITASILYWGGTTEEANTYLNLTDISYTSASGDWKEKIGTQKWIALYNRGFSSWNSWKLLDQPILPSPADPVSDTPIRYTYPIVEQTLNGDSYSDAANSIGGDNVSTPIFWDIN
;
A
#
# COMPACT_ATOMS: atom_id res chain seq x y z
N MET A 1 -44.74 -18.71 -22.12
CA MET A 1 -43.62 -18.09 -22.89
C MET A 1 -42.64 -17.34 -21.99
N GLU A 2 -42.97 -17.09 -20.73
CA GLU A 2 -42.05 -16.47 -19.76
C GLU A 2 -40.95 -17.45 -19.26
N GLU A 3 -41.25 -18.76 -19.20
CA GLU A 3 -40.25 -19.76 -18.76
C GLU A 3 -39.09 -20.01 -19.73
N LEU A 4 -39.19 -19.57 -20.97
CA LEU A 4 -38.15 -19.74 -22.00
C LEU A 4 -37.08 -18.65 -21.98
N ASN A 5 -37.23 -17.61 -21.16
CA ASN A 5 -36.32 -16.47 -21.09
C ASN A 5 -35.55 -16.40 -19.75
N VAL A 6 -35.63 -17.41 -18.93
CA VAL A 6 -34.81 -17.52 -17.73
C VAL A 6 -33.46 -18.07 -18.14
N ASN A 7 -32.41 -17.25 -18.02
CA ASN A 7 -31.05 -17.72 -18.23
C ASN A 7 -30.64 -18.63 -17.07
N ILE A 8 -30.82 -19.96 -17.29
CA ILE A 8 -30.54 -20.99 -16.29
C ILE A 8 -29.04 -21.03 -15.88
N LYS A 9 -28.19 -20.25 -16.54
CA LYS A 9 -26.74 -20.16 -16.26
C LYS A 9 -26.39 -19.04 -15.29
N ASP A 10 -27.29 -18.10 -15.08
CA ASP A 10 -27.09 -17.06 -14.07
C ASP A 10 -27.53 -17.62 -12.70
N PRO A 11 -26.69 -17.59 -11.68
CA PRO A 11 -27.07 -18.01 -10.33
C PRO A 11 -28.26 -17.17 -9.87
N VAL A 12 -29.29 -17.84 -9.36
CA VAL A 12 -30.51 -17.16 -8.85
C VAL A 12 -30.21 -16.44 -7.52
N SER A 13 -29.15 -16.82 -6.84
CA SER A 13 -28.58 -16.15 -5.66
C SER A 13 -27.10 -16.49 -5.56
N VAL A 14 -26.29 -15.52 -5.14
CA VAL A 14 -24.87 -15.71 -4.84
C VAL A 14 -24.73 -15.78 -3.31
N PRO A 15 -24.04 -16.79 -2.76
CA PRO A 15 -23.76 -16.82 -1.32
C PRO A 15 -22.93 -15.61 -0.87
N GLY A 16 -23.20 -15.08 0.32
CA GLY A 16 -22.44 -13.94 0.86
C GLY A 16 -20.93 -14.23 0.98
N GLU A 17 -20.56 -15.48 1.28
CA GLU A 17 -19.17 -15.91 1.33
C GLU A 17 -18.46 -15.80 -0.03
N ALA A 18 -19.16 -16.04 -1.14
CA ALA A 18 -18.56 -15.88 -2.47
C ALA A 18 -18.33 -14.41 -2.85
N LEU A 19 -19.22 -13.52 -2.43
CA LEU A 19 -19.03 -12.08 -2.59
C LEU A 19 -17.86 -11.58 -1.72
N PHE A 20 -17.71 -12.11 -0.50
CA PHE A 20 -16.57 -11.76 0.36
C PHE A 20 -15.24 -12.18 -0.28
N VAL A 21 -15.15 -13.38 -0.86
CA VAL A 21 -13.97 -13.84 -1.61
C VAL A 21 -13.68 -12.93 -2.81
N SER A 22 -14.73 -12.53 -3.56
CA SER A 22 -14.61 -11.59 -4.69
C SER A 22 -14.07 -10.24 -4.23
N ALA A 23 -14.62 -9.68 -3.17
CA ALA A 23 -14.21 -8.40 -2.61
C ALA A 23 -12.75 -8.43 -2.13
N GLN A 24 -12.33 -9.48 -1.41
CA GLN A 24 -10.94 -9.65 -0.99
C GLN A 24 -9.98 -9.63 -2.18
N LYS A 25 -10.31 -10.40 -3.23
CA LYS A 25 -9.47 -10.45 -4.43
C LYS A 25 -9.42 -9.11 -5.14
N SER A 26 -10.56 -8.46 -5.35
CA SER A 26 -10.65 -7.16 -6.03
C SER A 26 -9.87 -6.08 -5.28
N LEU A 27 -9.95 -6.04 -3.96
CA LEU A 27 -9.17 -5.12 -3.14
C LEU A 27 -7.66 -5.37 -3.30
N VAL A 28 -7.23 -6.62 -3.12
CA VAL A 28 -5.81 -6.96 -3.19
C VAL A 28 -5.26 -6.76 -4.60
N ASP A 29 -6.01 -7.10 -5.64
CA ASP A 29 -5.64 -6.85 -7.04
C ASP A 29 -5.45 -5.34 -7.29
N GLN A 30 -6.37 -4.49 -6.82
CA GLN A 30 -6.25 -3.04 -6.95
C GLN A 30 -5.02 -2.50 -6.23
N MET A 31 -4.73 -3.00 -5.02
CA MET A 31 -3.58 -2.54 -4.24
C MET A 31 -2.24 -3.06 -4.78
N ALA A 32 -2.22 -4.23 -5.42
CA ALA A 32 -1.02 -4.86 -5.98
C ALA A 32 -0.75 -4.49 -7.45
N SER A 33 -1.78 -4.11 -8.22
CA SER A 33 -1.67 -3.83 -9.66
C SER A 33 -0.55 -2.85 -10.01
N THR A 34 0.07 -3.06 -11.17
CA THR A 34 1.02 -2.12 -11.79
C THR A 34 0.40 -1.42 -13.00
N ASN A 35 -0.89 -1.62 -13.22
CA ASN A 35 -1.59 -0.98 -14.32
C ASN A 35 -1.62 0.55 -14.12
N VAL A 36 -0.91 1.25 -14.99
CA VAL A 36 -0.79 2.72 -14.96
C VAL A 36 -2.12 3.47 -15.11
N ASN A 37 -3.18 2.78 -15.50
CA ASN A 37 -4.51 3.40 -15.55
C ASN A 37 -5.24 3.37 -14.20
N SER A 38 -4.73 2.67 -13.17
CA SER A 38 -5.45 2.50 -11.90
C SER A 38 -4.57 2.57 -10.65
N ASN A 39 -3.28 2.26 -10.74
CA ASN A 39 -2.38 2.23 -9.58
C ASN A 39 -0.97 2.70 -9.95
N VAL A 40 -0.63 3.90 -9.51
CA VAL A 40 0.67 4.54 -9.79
C VAL A 40 1.45 4.91 -8.53
N PHE A 41 1.04 4.43 -7.37
CA PHE A 41 1.68 4.79 -6.09
C PHE A 41 3.17 4.42 -6.04
N ARG A 42 3.60 3.32 -6.70
CA ARG A 42 5.03 2.96 -6.79
C ARG A 42 5.84 3.97 -7.58
N LEU A 43 5.22 4.60 -8.59
CA LEU A 43 5.85 5.65 -9.40
C LEU A 43 5.91 6.97 -8.63
N ILE A 44 4.84 7.34 -7.93
CA ILE A 44 4.80 8.51 -7.05
C ILE A 44 5.87 8.40 -5.97
N MET A 45 6.02 7.23 -5.37
CA MET A 45 7.01 6.95 -4.33
C MET A 45 8.41 6.64 -4.89
N GLN A 46 8.61 6.76 -6.18
CA GLN A 46 9.90 6.51 -6.84
C GLN A 46 10.56 5.19 -6.44
N GLN A 47 9.75 4.17 -6.16
CA GLN A 47 10.22 2.80 -6.05
C GLN A 47 10.53 2.24 -7.44
N TRP A 48 9.70 2.60 -8.42
CA TRP A 48 9.86 2.30 -9.84
C TRP A 48 9.81 3.59 -10.66
N THR A 49 10.27 3.50 -11.91
CA THR A 49 10.08 4.53 -12.92
C THR A 49 9.75 3.91 -14.26
N ALA A 50 9.04 4.65 -15.11
CA ALA A 50 8.71 4.19 -16.45
C ALA A 50 9.94 4.24 -17.38
N THR A 51 9.99 3.32 -18.34
CA THR A 51 11.00 3.29 -19.41
C THR A 51 10.62 4.22 -20.57
N THR A 52 9.33 4.18 -20.91
CA THR A 52 8.66 5.01 -21.94
C THR A 52 7.30 5.41 -21.39
N TYR A 53 6.63 6.38 -21.97
CA TYR A 53 5.34 6.90 -21.47
C TYR A 53 5.46 7.35 -20.01
N THR A 54 6.30 8.37 -19.82
CA THR A 54 6.76 8.81 -18.51
C THR A 54 5.76 9.69 -17.75
N ASP A 55 4.55 9.87 -18.27
CA ASP A 55 3.54 10.78 -17.75
C ASP A 55 3.28 10.54 -16.24
N GLU A 56 3.02 9.29 -15.85
CA GLU A 56 2.72 8.93 -14.48
C GLU A 56 3.93 9.04 -13.55
N SER A 57 5.14 8.79 -14.07
CA SER A 57 6.39 9.03 -13.33
C SER A 57 6.72 10.52 -13.17
N ASN A 58 6.08 11.38 -13.96
CA ASN A 58 6.09 12.84 -13.86
C ASN A 58 4.83 13.40 -13.16
N TYR A 59 4.09 12.52 -12.47
CA TYR A 59 2.93 12.86 -11.64
C TYR A 59 1.68 13.28 -12.40
N ASP A 60 1.55 12.96 -13.70
CA ASP A 60 0.29 13.09 -14.41
C ASP A 60 -0.64 11.91 -14.07
N ILE A 61 -1.53 12.14 -13.12
CA ILE A 61 -2.54 11.14 -12.69
C ILE A 61 -3.90 11.38 -13.34
N VAL A 62 -4.08 12.44 -14.11
CA VAL A 62 -5.38 12.87 -14.63
C VAL A 62 -5.63 12.36 -16.07
N THR A 63 -4.63 12.42 -16.92
CA THR A 63 -4.76 12.10 -18.35
C THR A 63 -5.29 10.69 -18.61
N ARG A 64 -4.93 9.70 -17.80
CA ARG A 64 -5.40 8.31 -17.91
C ARG A 64 -6.58 7.97 -17.00
N THR A 65 -7.24 8.95 -16.44
CA THR A 65 -8.38 8.74 -15.53
C THR A 65 -8.08 7.82 -14.32
N ILE A 66 -6.84 7.85 -13.84
CA ILE A 66 -6.37 7.00 -12.72
C ILE A 66 -7.25 7.16 -11.48
N PRO A 67 -7.61 8.39 -11.04
CA PRO A 67 -8.52 8.57 -9.91
C PRO A 67 -9.87 7.86 -10.10
N GLN A 68 -10.45 7.92 -11.31
CA GLN A 68 -11.72 7.26 -11.62
C GLN A 68 -11.62 5.75 -11.47
N ASN A 69 -10.57 5.15 -12.03
CA ASN A 69 -10.43 3.69 -12.03
C ASN A 69 -10.15 3.16 -10.61
N HIS A 70 -9.37 3.88 -9.83
CA HIS A 70 -9.13 3.53 -8.42
C HIS A 70 -10.42 3.65 -7.58
N TRP A 71 -11.18 4.73 -7.77
CA TRP A 71 -12.47 4.94 -7.15
C TRP A 71 -13.47 3.84 -7.50
N ASP A 72 -13.60 3.55 -8.80
CA ASP A 72 -14.53 2.55 -9.29
C ASP A 72 -14.23 1.15 -8.74
N ALA A 73 -12.96 0.75 -8.73
CA ALA A 73 -12.55 -0.54 -8.16
C ALA A 73 -12.95 -0.65 -6.68
N LEU A 74 -12.69 0.39 -5.88
CA LEU A 74 -12.99 0.33 -4.45
C LEU A 74 -14.49 0.41 -4.16
N TYR A 75 -15.25 1.24 -4.87
CA TYR A 75 -16.70 1.32 -4.64
C TYR A 75 -17.48 0.16 -5.25
N LYS A 76 -17.24 -0.14 -6.55
CA LYS A 76 -18.05 -1.09 -7.31
C LYS A 76 -17.65 -2.54 -7.06
N ASP A 77 -16.33 -2.82 -7.05
CA ASP A 77 -15.84 -4.20 -7.04
C ASP A 77 -15.48 -4.68 -5.62
N VAL A 78 -15.33 -3.76 -4.66
CA VAL A 78 -14.99 -4.09 -3.28
C VAL A 78 -16.13 -3.78 -2.33
N LEU A 79 -16.48 -2.49 -2.14
CA LEU A 79 -17.47 -2.09 -1.12
C LEU A 79 -18.87 -2.61 -1.41
N THR A 80 -19.30 -2.66 -2.66
CA THR A 80 -20.60 -3.23 -3.05
C THR A 80 -20.66 -4.72 -2.69
N ASP A 81 -19.63 -5.49 -3.03
CA ASP A 81 -19.56 -6.92 -2.72
C ASP A 81 -19.51 -7.16 -1.20
N LEU A 82 -18.76 -6.32 -0.44
CA LEU A 82 -18.71 -6.42 1.03
C LEU A 82 -20.07 -6.11 1.67
N ALA A 83 -20.75 -5.05 1.22
CA ALA A 83 -22.07 -4.65 1.74
C ALA A 83 -23.14 -5.71 1.47
N GLU A 84 -23.16 -6.28 0.26
CA GLU A 84 -24.08 -7.34 -0.11
C GLU A 84 -23.75 -8.65 0.63
N ALA A 85 -22.45 -9.01 0.77
CA ALA A 85 -22.01 -10.14 1.57
C ALA A 85 -22.48 -10.03 3.03
N TYR A 86 -22.29 -8.84 3.62
CA TYR A 86 -22.76 -8.54 4.97
C TYR A 86 -24.27 -8.75 5.09
N THR A 87 -25.04 -8.14 4.19
CA THR A 87 -26.50 -8.19 4.19
C THR A 87 -27.03 -9.61 4.04
N ILE A 88 -26.46 -10.41 3.12
CA ILE A 88 -26.88 -11.81 2.91
C ILE A 88 -26.57 -12.64 4.15
N ILE A 89 -25.35 -12.53 4.71
CA ILE A 89 -24.95 -13.31 5.88
C ILE A 89 -25.79 -12.88 7.10
N GLU A 90 -26.03 -11.59 7.29
CA GLU A 90 -26.85 -11.08 8.40
C GLU A 90 -28.28 -11.61 8.35
N ASN A 91 -28.89 -11.67 7.16
CA ASN A 91 -30.25 -12.14 6.98
C ASN A 91 -30.39 -13.67 6.86
N THR A 92 -29.29 -14.40 6.80
CA THR A 92 -29.34 -15.88 6.77
C THR A 92 -29.77 -16.44 8.12
N GLU A 93 -30.86 -17.19 8.12
CA GLU A 93 -31.36 -17.89 9.33
C GLU A 93 -30.36 -18.97 9.77
N LEU A 94 -30.01 -18.96 11.06
CA LEU A 94 -29.17 -19.99 11.64
C LEU A 94 -29.93 -21.28 11.87
N LEU A 95 -29.36 -22.41 11.52
CA LEU A 95 -29.85 -23.70 11.94
C LEU A 95 -29.65 -23.86 13.46
N THR A 96 -30.49 -24.61 14.11
CA THR A 96 -30.44 -24.83 15.58
C THR A 96 -29.15 -25.46 16.09
N THR A 97 -28.34 -26.01 15.18
CA THR A 97 -27.04 -26.64 15.47
C THR A 97 -25.86 -25.75 15.17
N GLU A 98 -26.08 -24.57 14.59
CA GLU A 98 -25.02 -23.61 14.25
C GLU A 98 -24.73 -22.69 15.43
N ASP A 99 -23.46 -22.37 15.61
CA ASP A 99 -23.01 -21.42 16.61
C ASP A 99 -23.28 -19.99 16.12
N PRO A 100 -24.11 -19.18 16.85
CA PRO A 100 -24.35 -17.78 16.49
C PRO A 100 -23.06 -16.94 16.41
N GLN A 101 -22.06 -17.28 17.21
CA GLN A 101 -20.78 -16.57 17.21
C GLN A 101 -20.02 -16.70 15.88
N THR A 102 -20.16 -17.86 15.20
CA THR A 102 -19.58 -18.03 13.84
C THR A 102 -20.12 -16.98 12.86
N LYS A 103 -21.41 -16.67 12.91
CA LYS A 103 -22.01 -15.61 12.09
C LYS A 103 -21.51 -14.22 12.51
N SER A 104 -21.44 -13.95 13.82
CA SER A 104 -20.88 -12.70 14.35
C SER A 104 -19.44 -12.49 13.88
N ASN A 105 -18.59 -13.52 13.95
CA ASN A 105 -17.22 -13.47 13.46
C ASN A 105 -17.15 -13.13 11.95
N LYS A 106 -18.00 -13.74 11.12
CA LYS A 106 -18.05 -13.43 9.68
C LYS A 106 -18.40 -11.97 9.42
N LEU A 107 -19.43 -11.45 10.08
CA LEU A 107 -19.86 -10.06 9.95
C LEU A 107 -18.76 -9.09 10.40
N ALA A 108 -18.11 -9.37 11.52
CA ALA A 108 -17.00 -8.56 12.03
C ALA A 108 -15.80 -8.57 11.07
N ILE A 109 -15.47 -9.70 10.45
CA ILE A 109 -14.39 -9.80 9.46
C ILE A 109 -14.70 -8.98 8.19
N ILE A 110 -15.94 -9.06 7.68
CA ILE A 110 -16.39 -8.22 6.55
C ILE A 110 -16.26 -6.73 6.92
N GLU A 111 -16.64 -6.39 8.14
CA GLU A 111 -16.56 -5.03 8.66
C GLU A 111 -15.12 -4.51 8.71
N LEU A 112 -14.13 -5.32 9.16
CA LEU A 112 -12.71 -4.97 9.14
C LEU A 112 -12.23 -4.66 7.71
N MET A 113 -12.64 -5.44 6.71
CA MET A 113 -12.30 -5.19 5.31
C MET A 113 -12.97 -3.92 4.77
N THR A 114 -14.21 -3.66 5.18
CA THR A 114 -14.94 -2.44 4.82
C THR A 114 -14.23 -1.20 5.38
N ILE A 115 -13.82 -1.24 6.65
CA ILE A 115 -13.09 -0.16 7.31
C ILE A 115 -11.74 0.09 6.62
N TYR A 116 -10.99 -0.98 6.31
CA TYR A 116 -9.74 -0.88 5.55
C TYR A 116 -9.98 -0.18 4.20
N THR A 117 -11.00 -0.58 3.46
CA THR A 117 -11.29 -0.04 2.13
C THR A 117 -11.68 1.44 2.19
N TYR A 118 -12.53 1.83 3.14
CA TYR A 118 -12.86 3.24 3.33
C TYR A 118 -11.66 4.07 3.81
N SER A 119 -10.76 3.52 4.63
CA SER A 119 -9.53 4.22 4.99
C SER A 119 -8.67 4.50 3.75
N VAL A 120 -8.57 3.54 2.82
CA VAL A 120 -7.88 3.74 1.52
C VAL A 120 -8.53 4.86 0.71
N LEU A 121 -9.85 4.89 0.62
CA LEU A 121 -10.58 5.95 -0.10
C LEU A 121 -10.33 7.33 0.52
N VAL A 122 -10.48 7.46 1.82
CA VAL A 122 -10.27 8.74 2.52
C VAL A 122 -8.82 9.21 2.41
N ASP A 123 -7.87 8.30 2.59
CA ASP A 123 -6.45 8.60 2.48
C ASP A 123 -6.01 8.96 1.05
N THR A 124 -6.81 8.56 0.05
CA THR A 124 -6.56 8.89 -1.35
C THR A 124 -7.23 10.20 -1.77
N PHE A 125 -8.48 10.44 -1.37
CA PHE A 125 -9.31 11.52 -1.92
C PHE A 125 -9.71 12.60 -0.89
N GLY A 126 -9.59 12.35 0.39
CA GLY A 126 -10.15 13.20 1.45
C GLY A 126 -11.63 12.92 1.67
N ASN A 127 -12.50 13.91 1.48
CA ASN A 127 -13.95 13.74 1.60
C ASN A 127 -14.46 12.81 0.49
N VAL A 128 -15.31 11.84 0.85
CA VAL A 128 -15.86 10.86 -0.10
C VAL A 128 -17.31 10.52 0.25
N PRO A 129 -18.13 10.02 -0.68
CA PRO A 129 -19.42 9.43 -0.33
C PRO A 129 -19.26 8.30 0.68
N TYR A 130 -19.97 8.39 1.80
CA TYR A 130 -19.88 7.40 2.88
C TYR A 130 -21.26 7.05 3.44
N SER A 131 -21.93 7.99 4.11
CA SER A 131 -23.21 7.73 4.79
C SER A 131 -24.38 7.47 3.84
N GLU A 132 -24.29 7.97 2.61
CA GLU A 132 -25.27 7.79 1.55
C GLU A 132 -24.75 6.93 0.39
N ALA A 133 -23.55 6.35 0.52
CA ALA A 133 -22.97 5.49 -0.49
C ALA A 133 -23.64 4.11 -0.52
N LEU A 134 -23.48 3.40 -1.65
CA LEU A 134 -23.96 2.02 -1.87
C LEU A 134 -25.49 1.86 -1.82
N ASP A 135 -26.23 2.94 -1.85
CA ASP A 135 -27.70 2.95 -1.96
C ASP A 135 -28.10 3.07 -3.42
N ILE A 136 -28.69 2.03 -3.98
CA ILE A 136 -29.11 1.98 -5.39
C ILE A 136 -30.24 2.98 -5.70
N ASP A 137 -30.96 3.42 -4.71
CA ASP A 137 -32.04 4.41 -4.83
C ASP A 137 -31.50 5.86 -4.72
N ASN A 138 -30.24 6.05 -4.30
CA ASN A 138 -29.53 7.32 -4.21
C ASN A 138 -28.29 7.35 -5.12
N LEU A 139 -28.48 7.68 -6.38
CA LEU A 139 -27.41 7.67 -7.40
C LEU A 139 -26.46 8.88 -7.30
N LEU A 140 -26.78 9.90 -6.51
CA LEU A 140 -26.01 11.14 -6.36
C LEU A 140 -25.72 11.40 -4.88
N PRO A 141 -24.97 10.51 -4.22
CA PRO A 141 -24.71 10.65 -2.78
C PRO A 141 -23.90 11.92 -2.49
N LYS A 142 -24.14 12.50 -1.32
CA LYS A 142 -23.27 13.57 -0.84
C LYS A 142 -21.92 13.00 -0.40
N TYR A 143 -20.91 13.86 -0.39
CA TYR A 143 -19.62 13.57 0.21
C TYR A 143 -19.65 13.89 1.69
N ASP A 144 -19.20 12.97 2.50
CA ASP A 144 -19.03 13.18 3.93
C ASP A 144 -17.62 13.73 4.23
N ASP A 145 -17.51 14.47 5.32
CA ASP A 145 -16.25 15.03 5.78
C ASP A 145 -15.29 13.93 6.24
N ALA A 146 -14.05 13.98 5.77
CA ALA A 146 -13.04 12.94 6.00
C ALA A 146 -12.75 12.70 7.50
N LEU A 147 -12.70 13.75 8.32
CA LEU A 147 -12.53 13.63 9.76
C LEU A 147 -13.74 12.90 10.40
N THR A 148 -14.95 13.24 9.96
CA THR A 148 -16.18 12.59 10.44
C THR A 148 -16.22 11.11 10.04
N ILE A 149 -15.82 10.79 8.80
CA ILE A 149 -15.68 9.39 8.35
C ILE A 149 -14.72 8.63 9.26
N TYR A 150 -13.52 9.18 9.51
CA TYR A 150 -12.53 8.52 10.37
C TYR A 150 -13.03 8.29 11.80
N GLN A 151 -13.79 9.24 12.38
CA GLN A 151 -14.40 9.06 13.68
C GLN A 151 -15.39 7.87 13.69
N ASP A 152 -16.17 7.72 12.63
CA ASP A 152 -17.10 6.58 12.50
C ASP A 152 -16.35 5.27 12.26
N LEU A 153 -15.33 5.26 11.36
CA LEU A 153 -14.48 4.08 11.15
C LEU A 153 -13.82 3.59 12.45
N ILE A 154 -13.37 4.50 13.31
CA ILE A 154 -12.81 4.15 14.63
C ILE A 154 -13.86 3.47 15.51
N ASN A 155 -15.09 3.99 15.56
CA ASN A 155 -16.16 3.39 16.35
C ASN A 155 -16.57 2.01 15.82
N ARG A 156 -16.67 1.88 14.50
CA ARG A 156 -16.98 0.62 13.82
C ARG A 156 -15.88 -0.41 14.04
N LEU A 157 -14.60 0.00 13.98
CA LEU A 157 -13.45 -0.87 14.22
C LEU A 157 -13.45 -1.44 15.65
N ASN A 158 -13.71 -0.60 16.65
CA ASN A 158 -13.85 -1.06 18.02
C ASN A 158 -14.97 -2.09 18.15
N THR A 159 -16.14 -1.79 17.57
CA THR A 159 -17.29 -2.70 17.59
C THR A 159 -17.00 -4.02 16.88
N ALA A 160 -16.32 -3.99 15.73
CA ALA A 160 -15.93 -5.20 15.02
C ALA A 160 -14.97 -6.06 15.85
N LEU A 161 -13.97 -5.46 16.49
CA LEU A 161 -13.05 -6.16 17.37
C LEU A 161 -13.74 -6.78 18.59
N ASP A 162 -14.69 -6.04 19.22
CA ASP A 162 -15.45 -6.54 20.36
C ASP A 162 -16.39 -7.74 20.00
N ASN A 163 -16.77 -7.87 18.72
CA ASN A 163 -17.61 -8.94 18.21
C ASN A 163 -16.84 -10.20 17.80
N LEU A 164 -15.51 -10.14 17.70
CA LEU A 164 -14.67 -11.28 17.35
C LEU A 164 -14.39 -12.17 18.57
N ASP A 165 -14.58 -13.48 18.39
CA ASP A 165 -14.28 -14.50 19.41
C ASP A 165 -13.58 -15.69 18.74
N ASP A 166 -12.29 -15.88 19.04
CA ASP A 166 -11.45 -16.92 18.45
C ASP A 166 -11.70 -18.33 19.01
N THR A 167 -12.60 -18.44 19.99
CA THR A 167 -13.09 -19.75 20.46
C THR A 167 -14.16 -20.35 19.55
N SER A 168 -14.68 -19.55 18.61
CA SER A 168 -15.69 -19.94 17.63
C SER A 168 -15.15 -19.84 16.20
N GLY A 169 -15.81 -20.50 15.26
CA GLY A 169 -15.47 -20.47 13.84
C GLY A 169 -15.83 -19.16 13.15
N SER A 170 -15.49 -19.07 11.86
CA SER A 170 -15.89 -17.98 10.97
C SER A 170 -16.11 -18.51 9.55
N PHE A 171 -15.46 -17.94 8.55
CA PHE A 171 -15.42 -18.44 7.18
C PHE A 171 -14.73 -19.80 7.10
N THR A 172 -15.05 -20.56 6.07
CA THR A 172 -14.29 -21.78 5.74
C THR A 172 -12.97 -21.40 5.04
N THR A 173 -12.05 -22.36 4.96
CA THR A 173 -10.76 -22.18 4.27
C THR A 173 -10.92 -21.65 2.85
N ASP A 174 -11.92 -22.10 2.11
CA ASP A 174 -12.16 -21.70 0.71
C ASP A 174 -12.97 -20.41 0.59
N SER A 175 -13.42 -19.83 1.71
CA SER A 175 -14.24 -18.63 1.76
C SER A 175 -13.54 -17.42 2.37
N ASP A 176 -12.24 -17.54 2.65
CA ASP A 176 -11.38 -16.47 3.13
C ASP A 176 -9.97 -16.63 2.55
N ASN A 177 -9.64 -15.81 1.57
CA ASN A 177 -8.37 -15.87 0.84
C ASN A 177 -7.16 -15.39 1.64
N ILE A 178 -7.38 -14.68 2.75
CA ILE A 178 -6.30 -14.06 3.54
C ILE A 178 -5.89 -14.96 4.70
N TYR A 179 -6.83 -15.34 5.54
CA TYR A 179 -6.52 -16.11 6.77
C TYR A 179 -7.25 -17.45 6.88
N GLN A 180 -7.91 -17.89 5.82
CA GLN A 180 -8.60 -19.20 5.75
C GLN A 180 -9.56 -19.44 6.93
N GLY A 181 -10.21 -18.36 7.39
CA GLY A 181 -11.17 -18.38 8.49
C GLY A 181 -10.54 -18.35 9.89
N ASN A 182 -9.25 -18.06 10.02
CA ASN A 182 -8.57 -17.97 11.31
C ASN A 182 -8.92 -16.66 12.03
N VAL A 183 -9.84 -16.74 12.99
CA VAL A 183 -10.34 -15.57 13.76
C VAL A 183 -9.24 -14.90 14.57
N SER A 184 -8.32 -15.66 15.17
CA SER A 184 -7.21 -15.09 15.95
C SER A 184 -6.31 -14.18 15.08
N LYS A 185 -6.05 -14.57 13.82
CA LYS A 185 -5.32 -13.72 12.87
C LYS A 185 -6.13 -12.48 12.46
N TRP A 186 -7.45 -12.59 12.32
CA TRP A 186 -8.32 -11.45 12.05
C TRP A 186 -8.37 -10.45 13.22
N ILE A 187 -8.31 -10.94 14.46
CA ILE A 187 -8.18 -10.09 15.67
C ILE A 187 -6.86 -9.31 15.61
N LYS A 188 -5.74 -9.97 15.28
CA LYS A 188 -4.45 -9.31 15.12
C LYS A 188 -4.46 -8.30 13.97
N PHE A 189 -5.09 -8.64 12.84
CA PHE A 189 -5.28 -7.71 11.71
C PHE A 189 -6.04 -6.46 12.14
N GLY A 190 -7.20 -6.64 12.81
CA GLY A 190 -8.02 -5.52 13.29
C GLY A 190 -7.25 -4.61 14.27
N ASN A 191 -6.46 -5.20 15.18
CA ASN A 191 -5.61 -4.41 16.08
C ASN A 191 -4.46 -3.72 15.35
N SER A 192 -3.86 -4.35 14.33
CA SER A 192 -2.83 -3.73 13.50
C SER A 192 -3.38 -2.57 12.67
N LEU A 193 -4.61 -2.71 12.14
CA LEU A 193 -5.35 -1.62 11.48
C LEU A 193 -5.69 -0.50 12.48
N LYS A 194 -6.10 -0.83 13.71
CA LYS A 194 -6.35 0.12 14.80
C LYS A 194 -5.11 0.92 15.15
N LEU A 195 -3.95 0.26 15.24
CA LEU A 195 -2.66 0.92 15.43
C LEU A 195 -2.35 1.87 14.26
N ARG A 196 -2.49 1.41 13.01
CA ARG A 196 -2.26 2.24 11.81
C ARG A 196 -3.14 3.50 11.83
N ILE A 197 -4.44 3.35 12.04
CA ILE A 197 -5.38 4.46 12.15
C ILE A 197 -4.99 5.41 13.28
N GLY A 198 -4.63 4.87 14.45
CA GLY A 198 -4.15 5.65 15.58
C GLY A 198 -2.92 6.51 15.26
N ILE A 199 -1.92 5.93 14.58
CA ILE A 199 -0.73 6.68 14.13
C ILE A 199 -1.11 7.73 13.10
N THR A 200 -1.94 7.39 12.12
CA THR A 200 -2.38 8.31 11.05
C THR A 200 -3.00 9.58 11.63
N VAL A 201 -3.84 9.46 12.64
CA VAL A 201 -4.53 10.63 13.22
C VAL A 201 -3.84 11.22 14.46
N SER A 202 -2.64 10.74 14.81
CA SER A 202 -1.98 11.12 16.07
C SER A 202 -1.61 12.60 16.17
N GLU A 203 -1.34 13.25 15.05
CA GLU A 203 -0.99 14.66 14.97
C GLU A 203 -2.22 15.57 14.78
N VAL A 204 -3.41 15.01 14.54
CA VAL A 204 -4.68 15.77 14.43
C VAL A 204 -5.11 16.26 15.82
N PRO A 205 -5.12 17.57 16.10
CA PRO A 205 -5.33 18.07 17.46
C PRO A 205 -6.63 17.60 18.12
N SER A 206 -7.71 17.50 17.34
CA SER A 206 -9.03 17.05 17.83
C SER A 206 -9.10 15.55 18.10
N LEU A 207 -8.17 14.76 17.58
CA LEU A 207 -8.14 13.30 17.71
C LEU A 207 -6.95 12.78 18.53
N SER A 208 -6.03 13.63 19.00
CA SER A 208 -4.80 13.20 19.66
C SER A 208 -5.04 12.30 20.89
N ALA A 209 -6.04 12.58 21.71
CA ALA A 209 -6.42 11.74 22.85
C ALA A 209 -7.02 10.39 22.40
N VAL A 210 -7.81 10.39 21.33
CA VAL A 210 -8.38 9.17 20.72
C VAL A 210 -7.26 8.33 20.12
N ALA A 211 -6.36 8.94 19.37
CA ALA A 211 -5.18 8.29 18.79
C ALA A 211 -4.34 7.58 19.85
N GLN A 212 -4.04 8.27 20.96
CA GLN A 212 -3.31 7.67 22.07
C GLN A 212 -4.04 6.44 22.64
N SER A 213 -5.35 6.50 22.82
CA SER A 213 -6.15 5.36 23.30
C SER A 213 -6.09 4.19 22.33
N LEU A 214 -6.32 4.44 21.01
CA LEU A 214 -6.25 3.42 19.97
C LEU A 214 -4.90 2.70 19.97
N ILE A 215 -3.80 3.45 20.03
CA ILE A 215 -2.45 2.91 20.01
C ILE A 215 -2.18 2.06 21.26
N LEU A 216 -2.51 2.55 22.45
CA LEU A 216 -2.28 1.82 23.70
C LEU A 216 -3.12 0.55 23.82
N GLU A 217 -4.36 0.57 23.34
CA GLU A 217 -5.26 -0.58 23.37
C GLU A 217 -4.86 -1.66 22.34
N SER A 218 -4.43 -1.24 21.15
CA SER A 218 -4.08 -2.19 20.07
C SER A 218 -2.69 -2.79 20.22
N ALA A 219 -1.69 -2.04 20.68
CA ALA A 219 -0.29 -2.44 20.73
C ALA A 219 -0.02 -3.84 21.33
N PRO A 220 -0.72 -4.31 22.37
CA PRO A 220 -0.51 -5.66 22.89
C PRO A 220 -1.02 -6.81 22.02
N ASN A 221 -1.83 -6.51 21.00
CA ASN A 221 -2.59 -7.51 20.22
C ASN A 221 -2.38 -7.41 18.70
N VAL A 222 -1.36 -6.69 18.26
CA VAL A 222 -1.00 -6.54 16.85
C VAL A 222 -0.26 -7.77 16.32
N PHE A 223 0.17 -7.74 15.07
CA PHE A 223 1.04 -8.76 14.50
C PHE A 223 2.32 -8.94 15.32
N GLU A 224 2.76 -10.18 15.48
CA GLU A 224 3.94 -10.56 16.24
C GLU A 224 5.05 -11.19 15.39
N SER A 225 4.73 -11.60 14.16
CA SER A 225 5.68 -12.18 13.21
C SER A 225 5.16 -12.08 11.77
N ASN A 226 6.00 -12.42 10.79
CA ASN A 226 5.60 -12.51 9.38
C ASN A 226 4.48 -13.55 9.12
N ASP A 227 4.27 -14.50 10.02
CA ASP A 227 3.17 -15.46 9.92
C ASP A 227 1.79 -14.81 10.09
N ASP A 228 1.75 -13.60 10.66
CA ASP A 228 0.53 -12.83 10.87
C ASP A 228 0.21 -11.91 9.68
N ASN A 229 1.10 -11.78 8.69
CA ASN A 229 0.92 -10.91 7.54
C ASN A 229 -0.44 -11.11 6.86
N ALA A 230 -1.13 -10.01 6.56
CA ALA A 230 -2.39 -10.05 5.83
C ALA A 230 -2.09 -10.15 4.33
N ALA A 231 -1.86 -11.35 3.87
CA ALA A 231 -1.45 -11.66 2.51
C ALA A 231 -2.49 -12.52 1.78
N LEU A 232 -2.72 -12.22 0.50
CA LEU A 232 -3.44 -13.06 -0.43
C LEU A 232 -2.44 -13.73 -1.36
N SER A 233 -2.37 -15.07 -1.29
CA SER A 233 -1.57 -15.87 -2.22
C SER A 233 -2.34 -16.11 -3.51
N TYR A 234 -1.69 -15.86 -4.65
CA TYR A 234 -2.28 -16.10 -5.96
C TYR A 234 -2.09 -17.56 -6.44
N LEU A 235 -2.75 -17.90 -7.54
CA LEU A 235 -2.60 -19.22 -8.16
C LEU A 235 -1.62 -19.17 -9.33
N SER A 236 -1.06 -20.32 -9.67
CA SER A 236 -0.07 -20.42 -10.76
C SER A 236 -0.68 -20.31 -12.16
N SER A 237 -2.01 -20.20 -12.29
CA SER A 237 -2.69 -20.13 -13.59
C SER A 237 -3.77 -19.05 -13.62
N THR A 238 -3.87 -18.39 -14.78
CA THR A 238 -4.89 -17.38 -15.05
C THR A 238 -6.31 -17.94 -14.90
N PRO A 239 -7.30 -17.15 -14.46
CA PRO A 239 -7.26 -15.70 -14.21
C PRO A 239 -6.82 -15.30 -12.78
N ASN A 240 -6.41 -16.24 -11.95
CA ASN A 240 -6.13 -15.98 -10.54
C ASN A 240 -4.62 -15.86 -10.23
N THR A 241 -3.85 -15.38 -11.20
CA THR A 241 -2.42 -15.05 -11.03
C THR A 241 -2.24 -13.64 -10.49
N ASN A 242 -1.07 -13.37 -9.90
CA ASN A 242 -0.69 -12.03 -9.46
C ASN A 242 -0.78 -11.03 -10.64
N PRO A 243 -1.43 -9.86 -10.48
CA PRO A 243 -1.54 -8.87 -11.55
C PRO A 243 -0.19 -8.33 -12.03
N ILE A 244 0.84 -8.27 -11.18
CA ILE A 244 2.19 -7.86 -11.58
C ILE A 244 2.77 -8.83 -12.61
N TYR A 245 2.62 -10.16 -12.37
CA TYR A 245 3.03 -11.18 -13.33
C TYR A 245 2.32 -11.03 -14.68
N VAL A 246 1.03 -10.69 -14.67
CA VAL A 246 0.27 -10.43 -15.90
C VAL A 246 0.84 -9.23 -16.64
N ASP A 247 1.10 -8.14 -15.92
CA ASP A 247 1.55 -6.88 -16.52
C ASP A 247 3.02 -6.93 -16.97
N LEU A 248 3.91 -7.54 -16.21
CA LEU A 248 5.36 -7.53 -16.52
C LEU A 248 5.81 -8.73 -17.35
N THR A 249 5.24 -9.92 -17.13
CA THR A 249 5.71 -11.15 -17.79
C THR A 249 4.78 -11.62 -18.91
N LEU A 250 3.47 -11.80 -18.64
CA LEU A 250 2.56 -12.30 -19.68
C LEU A 250 2.35 -11.29 -20.81
N SER A 251 2.33 -10.01 -20.52
CA SER A 251 2.19 -8.96 -21.55
C SER A 251 3.45 -8.84 -22.42
N GLY A 252 4.59 -9.28 -21.94
CA GLY A 252 5.90 -9.09 -22.59
C GLY A 252 6.37 -7.63 -22.62
N ARG A 253 5.76 -6.75 -21.80
CA ARG A 253 6.08 -5.32 -21.75
C ARG A 253 7.28 -5.06 -20.83
N GLN A 254 8.06 -4.06 -21.17
CA GLN A 254 9.23 -3.60 -20.43
C GLN A 254 9.00 -2.16 -19.96
N ASP A 255 7.85 -1.93 -19.28
CA ASP A 255 7.38 -0.60 -18.96
C ASP A 255 8.07 0.02 -17.76
N PHE A 256 8.63 -0.78 -16.86
CA PHE A 256 9.17 -0.32 -15.59
C PHE A 256 10.56 -0.88 -15.29
N ILE A 257 11.33 -0.05 -14.60
CA ILE A 257 12.60 -0.38 -13.96
C ILE A 257 12.64 0.22 -12.56
N PRO A 258 13.55 -0.21 -11.67
CA PRO A 258 13.73 0.49 -10.40
C PRO A 258 14.15 1.94 -10.63
N ALA A 259 13.62 2.85 -9.82
CA ALA A 259 14.07 4.24 -9.83
C ALA A 259 15.46 4.38 -9.19
N SER A 260 16.26 5.35 -9.65
CA SER A 260 17.54 5.64 -9.01
C SER A 260 17.38 6.02 -7.53
N THR A 261 16.27 6.63 -7.16
CA THR A 261 15.93 6.99 -5.79
C THR A 261 16.00 5.78 -4.85
N ILE A 262 15.34 4.66 -5.18
CA ILE A 262 15.38 3.49 -4.30
C ILE A 262 16.72 2.78 -4.35
N ILE A 263 17.33 2.68 -5.52
CA ILE A 263 18.64 2.04 -5.68
C ILE A 263 19.71 2.75 -4.85
N ASP A 264 19.76 4.09 -4.90
CA ASP A 264 20.78 4.88 -4.21
C ASP A 264 20.59 4.91 -2.68
N ASN A 265 19.36 4.80 -2.19
CA ASN A 265 19.08 4.63 -0.77
C ASN A 265 19.48 3.23 -0.24
N MET A 266 19.36 2.18 -1.08
CA MET A 266 19.69 0.81 -0.68
C MET A 266 21.16 0.44 -0.94
N GLN A 267 21.84 1.15 -1.84
CA GLN A 267 23.26 0.97 -2.17
C GLN A 267 23.91 2.35 -2.37
N PRO A 268 24.21 3.09 -1.29
CA PRO A 268 24.80 4.42 -1.39
C PRO A 268 26.17 4.40 -2.06
N ARG A 269 26.38 5.33 -3.00
CA ARG A 269 27.56 5.39 -3.86
C ARG A 269 27.87 6.81 -4.31
N ALA A 270 29.07 7.03 -4.85
CA ALA A 270 29.41 8.23 -5.57
C ALA A 270 29.26 8.04 -7.09
N TYR A 271 28.94 9.12 -7.78
CA TYR A 271 28.86 9.14 -9.23
C TYR A 271 29.90 10.11 -9.81
N GLU A 272 30.37 9.79 -11.01
CA GLU A 272 31.16 10.68 -11.86
C GLU A 272 30.35 11.02 -13.10
N PHE A 273 30.43 12.28 -13.53
CA PHE A 273 29.87 12.77 -14.77
C PHE A 273 31.04 12.95 -15.73
N LEU A 274 31.11 12.12 -16.76
CA LEU A 274 32.30 12.04 -17.62
C LEU A 274 32.13 12.76 -18.96
N THR A 275 30.90 13.02 -19.37
CA THR A 275 30.59 13.59 -20.69
C THR A 275 29.37 14.50 -20.58
N ASP A 276 29.40 15.60 -21.33
CA ASP A 276 28.24 16.43 -21.60
C ASP A 276 27.29 15.64 -22.51
N SER A 277 26.39 14.87 -21.91
CA SER A 277 25.53 13.93 -22.63
C SER A 277 24.24 14.58 -23.13
N ASN A 278 23.88 15.72 -22.57
CA ASN A 278 22.73 16.53 -22.99
C ASN A 278 23.13 17.67 -23.94
N GLU A 279 24.46 17.84 -24.21
CA GLU A 279 25.02 18.83 -25.14
C GLU A 279 24.71 20.29 -24.77
N ASP A 280 24.52 20.62 -23.47
CA ASP A 280 24.27 21.97 -23.01
C ASP A 280 25.53 22.79 -22.80
N GLY A 281 26.69 22.19 -22.91
CA GLY A 281 28.03 22.82 -22.79
C GLY A 281 28.60 22.79 -21.38
N THR A 282 27.94 22.10 -20.44
CA THR A 282 28.43 21.84 -19.09
C THR A 282 28.37 20.35 -18.76
N ILE A 283 29.23 19.89 -17.85
CA ILE A 283 29.16 18.52 -17.32
C ILE A 283 28.69 18.63 -15.88
N ASP A 284 27.46 18.19 -15.62
CA ASP A 284 26.86 18.30 -14.31
C ASP A 284 25.88 17.13 -14.01
N GLU A 285 25.02 17.29 -13.00
CA GLU A 285 24.10 16.26 -12.54
C GLU A 285 23.01 15.89 -13.56
N SER A 286 22.81 16.68 -14.61
CA SER A 286 21.88 16.38 -15.70
C SER A 286 22.44 15.44 -16.76
N ASP A 287 23.74 15.16 -16.69
CA ASP A 287 24.45 14.27 -17.62
C ASP A 287 24.40 12.80 -17.25
N ASN A 288 24.81 11.94 -18.20
CA ASN A 288 25.00 10.52 -17.93
C ASN A 288 26.09 10.32 -16.86
N LYS A 289 25.71 9.64 -15.79
CA LYS A 289 26.56 9.35 -14.66
C LYS A 289 27.05 7.91 -14.68
N THR A 290 28.27 7.70 -14.23
CA THR A 290 28.84 6.39 -13.95
C THR A 290 29.17 6.23 -12.48
N VAL A 291 29.02 5.03 -11.95
CA VAL A 291 29.36 4.75 -10.54
C VAL A 291 30.88 4.80 -10.39
N VAL A 292 31.37 5.57 -9.42
CA VAL A 292 32.81 5.59 -9.09
C VAL A 292 33.21 4.21 -8.56
N PRO A 293 34.18 3.54 -9.17
CA PRO A 293 34.64 2.21 -8.72
C PRO A 293 35.02 2.23 -7.23
N GLY A 294 34.51 1.27 -6.46
CA GLY A 294 34.77 1.15 -5.02
C GLY A 294 34.10 2.21 -4.12
N SER A 295 33.17 3.01 -4.65
CA SER A 295 32.45 4.02 -3.86
C SER A 295 31.23 3.49 -3.12
N VAL A 296 30.76 2.28 -3.43
CA VAL A 296 29.64 1.66 -2.74
C VAL A 296 30.00 1.44 -1.28
N THR A 297 29.25 2.06 -0.36
CA THR A 297 29.53 1.99 1.08
C THR A 297 28.95 0.73 1.73
N TYR A 298 27.77 0.34 1.33
CA TYR A 298 27.12 -0.92 1.68
C TYR A 298 26.05 -1.29 0.64
N THR A 299 25.56 -2.50 0.71
CA THR A 299 24.40 -2.96 -0.07
C THR A 299 23.37 -3.53 0.88
N ASP A 300 22.14 -3.00 0.80
CA ASP A 300 21.00 -3.54 1.55
C ASP A 300 20.73 -4.99 1.14
N PRO A 301 20.63 -5.93 2.07
CA PRO A 301 20.48 -7.37 1.74
C PRO A 301 19.17 -7.69 1.00
N ARG A 302 18.19 -6.79 0.99
CA ARG A 302 16.92 -6.93 0.25
C ARG A 302 17.08 -6.69 -1.25
N MET A 303 18.12 -5.97 -1.70
CA MET A 303 18.30 -5.59 -3.11
C MET A 303 18.29 -6.80 -4.06
N LYS A 304 18.95 -7.89 -3.70
CA LYS A 304 19.01 -9.12 -4.51
C LYS A 304 17.66 -9.83 -4.72
N PHE A 305 16.64 -9.44 -3.97
CA PHE A 305 15.27 -9.94 -4.11
C PHE A 305 14.35 -8.92 -4.79
N TYR A 306 14.64 -7.63 -4.58
CA TYR A 306 13.86 -6.53 -5.16
C TYR A 306 14.18 -6.34 -6.64
N PHE A 307 15.44 -6.56 -7.01
CA PHE A 307 15.96 -6.23 -8.33
C PHE A 307 16.87 -7.33 -8.87
N ASP A 308 16.84 -7.50 -10.18
CA ASP A 308 17.84 -8.27 -10.89
C ASP A 308 19.06 -7.38 -11.18
N ASP A 309 20.26 -7.92 -11.06
CA ASP A 309 21.49 -7.18 -11.33
C ASP A 309 21.71 -6.91 -12.81
N ASN A 310 20.95 -7.43 -13.71
CA ASN A 310 20.86 -7.35 -15.18
C ASN A 310 22.10 -6.81 -15.94
N LEU A 311 23.15 -6.53 -15.23
CA LEU A 311 24.44 -6.19 -15.78
C LEU A 311 25.11 -7.55 -15.92
N ASP A 312 25.27 -8.02 -17.17
CA ASP A 312 26.26 -9.04 -17.49
C ASP A 312 27.53 -8.62 -16.74
N ALA A 313 27.67 -9.13 -15.54
CA ALA A 313 28.63 -8.63 -14.58
C ALA A 313 29.96 -8.68 -15.32
N ASP A 314 30.53 -7.53 -15.62
CA ASP A 314 31.91 -7.48 -16.08
C ASP A 314 32.65 -8.25 -14.98
N PRO A 315 33.16 -9.45 -15.26
CA PRO A 315 33.77 -10.26 -14.23
C PRO A 315 35.02 -9.61 -13.63
N SER A 316 35.42 -8.44 -14.13
CA SER A 316 36.45 -7.59 -13.56
C SER A 316 35.89 -6.65 -12.44
N ILE A 317 34.58 -6.57 -12.26
CA ILE A 317 33.95 -5.77 -11.17
C ILE A 317 33.74 -6.71 -9.98
N GLU A 318 34.51 -6.51 -8.92
CA GLU A 318 34.41 -7.33 -7.69
C GLU A 318 33.10 -7.12 -6.90
N GLN A 319 32.31 -6.12 -7.24
CA GLN A 319 31.11 -5.74 -6.50
C GLN A 319 29.89 -5.62 -7.43
N ILE A 320 28.79 -6.30 -7.09
CA ILE A 320 27.52 -6.19 -7.80
C ILE A 320 27.00 -4.75 -7.67
N VAL A 321 26.72 -4.12 -8.79
CA VAL A 321 26.20 -2.77 -8.87
C VAL A 321 24.82 -2.80 -9.53
N TYR A 322 23.81 -2.33 -8.81
CA TYR A 322 22.48 -2.13 -9.35
C TYR A 322 22.36 -0.72 -9.93
N LEU A 323 21.64 -0.55 -11.02
CA LEU A 323 21.42 0.75 -11.65
C LEU A 323 19.91 1.03 -11.76
N GLY A 324 19.50 2.18 -11.22
CA GLY A 324 18.14 2.68 -11.33
C GLY A 324 18.01 3.78 -12.37
N GLY A 325 16.86 3.84 -13.04
CA GLY A 325 16.52 4.90 -13.97
C GLY A 325 16.18 6.22 -13.27
N THR A 326 16.42 7.33 -13.95
CA THR A 326 15.99 8.65 -13.45
C THR A 326 14.46 8.74 -13.45
N PRO A 327 13.82 9.06 -12.31
CA PRO A 327 12.37 9.21 -12.26
C PRO A 327 11.86 10.21 -13.30
N GLY A 328 10.86 9.82 -14.08
CA GLY A 328 10.23 10.66 -15.08
C GLY A 328 11.00 10.87 -16.38
N ALA A 329 12.26 10.42 -16.46
CA ALA A 329 13.01 10.44 -17.72
C ALA A 329 12.68 9.23 -18.60
N SER A 330 13.02 9.33 -19.89
CA SER A 330 13.02 8.17 -20.78
C SER A 330 14.25 7.30 -20.47
N ASN A 331 13.99 6.07 -20.05
CA ASN A 331 15.03 5.14 -19.59
C ASN A 331 15.07 3.90 -20.50
N ALA A 332 16.16 3.68 -21.22
CA ALA A 332 16.30 2.50 -22.07
C ALA A 332 16.43 1.22 -21.21
N TYR A 333 15.39 0.38 -21.21
CA TYR A 333 15.27 -0.82 -20.38
C TYR A 333 16.57 -1.66 -20.25
N PRO A 334 17.32 -1.96 -21.34
CA PRO A 334 18.54 -2.78 -21.23
C PRO A 334 19.69 -2.15 -20.44
N ASN A 335 19.62 -0.85 -20.15
CA ASN A 335 20.73 -0.13 -19.48
C ASN A 335 20.63 -0.13 -17.95
N TYR A 336 19.53 -0.66 -17.40
CA TYR A 336 19.24 -0.58 -15.98
C TYR A 336 18.93 -1.94 -15.38
N SER A 337 18.99 -2.06 -14.08
CA SER A 337 18.48 -3.21 -13.34
C SER A 337 16.98 -3.39 -13.58
N HIS A 338 16.48 -4.59 -13.42
CA HIS A 338 15.06 -4.91 -13.60
C HIS A 338 14.39 -5.23 -12.27
N ILE A 339 13.06 -5.33 -12.30
CA ILE A 339 12.28 -5.80 -11.16
C ILE A 339 12.58 -7.28 -10.94
N GLY A 340 12.89 -7.66 -9.71
CA GLY A 340 13.34 -9.00 -9.36
C GLY A 340 12.38 -10.12 -9.79
N GLU A 341 12.93 -11.26 -10.17
CA GLU A 341 12.16 -12.40 -10.69
C GLU A 341 11.07 -12.89 -9.74
N MET A 342 11.30 -12.82 -8.43
CA MET A 342 10.30 -13.20 -7.41
C MET A 342 9.00 -12.39 -7.55
N ILE A 343 9.11 -11.13 -7.93
CA ILE A 343 7.97 -10.21 -8.08
C ILE A 343 7.41 -10.29 -9.51
N ALA A 344 8.28 -10.21 -10.50
CA ALA A 344 7.88 -10.06 -11.90
C ALA A 344 7.45 -11.38 -12.55
N SER A 345 8.04 -12.51 -12.15
CA SER A 345 7.95 -13.78 -12.88
C SER A 345 7.22 -14.90 -12.12
N ASP A 346 6.93 -14.73 -10.82
CA ASP A 346 6.13 -15.70 -10.06
C ASP A 346 4.63 -15.38 -10.14
N PRO A 347 3.83 -16.18 -10.86
CA PRO A 347 2.38 -15.95 -10.95
C PRO A 347 1.66 -16.12 -9.62
N SER A 348 2.25 -16.84 -8.67
CA SER A 348 1.66 -17.15 -7.36
C SER A 348 2.16 -16.22 -6.24
N PHE A 349 3.07 -15.28 -6.55
CA PHE A 349 3.60 -14.33 -5.56
C PHE A 349 2.47 -13.61 -4.84
N GLU A 350 2.51 -13.63 -3.52
CA GLU A 350 1.45 -13.05 -2.70
C GLU A 350 1.46 -11.52 -2.72
N ALA A 351 0.31 -10.92 -2.43
CA ALA A 351 0.19 -9.49 -2.21
C ALA A 351 -0.32 -9.19 -0.80
N ILE A 352 0.27 -8.19 -0.16
CA ILE A 352 0.10 -7.88 1.26
C ILE A 352 -0.69 -6.59 1.44
N LEU A 353 -1.67 -6.60 2.35
CA LEU A 353 -2.38 -5.41 2.82
C LEU A 353 -1.68 -4.74 4.02
N ILE A 354 -1.32 -5.53 5.02
CA ILE A 354 -0.55 -5.11 6.22
C ILE A 354 0.44 -6.22 6.54
N ASP A 355 1.67 -5.88 6.89
CA ASP A 355 2.68 -6.83 7.35
C ASP A 355 3.26 -6.48 8.73
N TYR A 356 3.97 -7.45 9.30
CA TYR A 356 4.62 -7.30 10.61
C TYR A 356 5.73 -6.25 10.58
N SER A 357 6.43 -6.07 9.46
CA SER A 357 7.45 -5.02 9.32
C SER A 357 6.83 -3.63 9.47
N GLU A 358 5.72 -3.35 8.79
CA GLU A 358 4.99 -2.09 8.92
C GLU A 358 4.50 -1.86 10.35
N VAL A 359 3.89 -2.89 10.95
CA VAL A 359 3.36 -2.82 12.33
C VAL A 359 4.48 -2.49 13.33
N SER A 360 5.65 -3.10 13.15
CA SER A 360 6.81 -2.82 14.00
C SER A 360 7.30 -1.38 13.83
N PHE A 361 7.34 -0.84 12.62
CA PHE A 361 7.65 0.59 12.41
C PHE A 361 6.59 1.50 13.06
N LEU A 362 5.30 1.17 12.97
CA LEU A 362 4.24 1.95 13.63
C LEU A 362 4.39 1.96 15.16
N LEU A 363 4.86 0.86 15.77
CA LEU A 363 5.17 0.83 17.20
C LEU A 363 6.40 1.68 17.56
N ALA A 364 7.43 1.69 16.69
CA ALA A 364 8.57 2.59 16.85
C ALA A 364 8.13 4.07 16.77
N GLU A 365 7.29 4.41 15.79
CA GLU A 365 6.71 5.75 15.66
C GLU A 365 5.87 6.14 16.89
N ALA A 366 5.07 5.22 17.44
CA ALA A 366 4.28 5.48 18.65
C ALA A 366 5.15 5.96 19.80
N ILE A 367 6.29 5.28 20.03
CA ILE A 367 7.23 5.64 21.10
C ILE A 367 7.87 7.00 20.84
N GLU A 368 8.32 7.27 19.62
CA GLU A 368 8.93 8.55 19.25
C GLU A 368 7.93 9.73 19.31
N ARG A 369 6.64 9.46 19.13
CA ARG A 369 5.55 10.42 19.37
C ARG A 369 5.18 10.57 20.84
N GLY A 370 5.93 9.93 21.76
CA GLY A 370 5.74 10.01 23.20
C GLY A 370 4.59 9.16 23.75
N ILE A 371 4.09 8.19 22.99
CA ILE A 371 3.06 7.26 23.45
C ILE A 371 3.74 6.06 24.08
N ASN A 372 3.41 5.79 25.34
CA ASN A 372 4.12 4.83 26.17
C ASN A 372 3.64 3.38 25.91
N VAL A 373 3.94 2.83 24.72
CA VAL A 373 3.82 1.39 24.47
C VAL A 373 5.02 0.63 25.08
N SER A 374 4.83 -0.67 25.35
CA SER A 374 5.88 -1.49 25.94
C SER A 374 6.99 -1.78 24.93
N GLY A 375 8.25 -1.50 25.25
CA GLY A 375 9.43 -1.66 24.42
C GLY A 375 10.16 -0.34 24.15
N THR A 376 11.09 -0.34 23.21
CA THR A 376 11.82 0.85 22.78
C THR A 376 11.69 1.06 21.26
N ALA A 377 11.85 2.31 20.80
CA ALA A 377 11.82 2.63 19.37
C ALA A 377 12.91 1.85 18.61
N GLU A 378 14.11 1.70 19.19
CA GLU A 378 15.20 0.91 18.62
C GLU A 378 14.84 -0.58 18.47
N GLU A 379 14.21 -1.20 19.49
CA GLU A 379 13.79 -2.60 19.41
C GLU A 379 12.80 -2.82 18.27
N PHE A 380 11.79 -1.96 18.15
CA PHE A 380 10.80 -2.07 17.09
C PHE A 380 11.37 -1.74 15.70
N TYR A 381 12.22 -0.73 15.58
CA TYR A 381 12.94 -0.43 14.34
C TYR A 381 13.78 -1.63 13.87
N ASN A 382 14.54 -2.23 14.76
CA ASN A 382 15.36 -3.40 14.47
C ASN A 382 14.49 -4.61 14.10
N SER A 383 13.36 -4.82 14.79
CA SER A 383 12.40 -5.87 14.48
C SER A 383 11.78 -5.67 13.10
N ALA A 384 11.41 -4.44 12.74
CA ALA A 384 10.82 -4.09 11.46
C ALA A 384 11.76 -4.39 10.29
N ILE A 385 13.02 -3.95 10.39
CA ILE A 385 14.04 -4.21 9.35
C ILE A 385 14.32 -5.71 9.24
N THR A 386 14.47 -6.39 10.38
CA THR A 386 14.70 -7.84 10.41
C THR A 386 13.53 -8.59 9.76
N ALA A 387 12.29 -8.24 10.13
CA ALA A 387 11.09 -8.85 9.56
C ALA A 387 11.02 -8.67 8.04
N SER A 388 11.33 -7.45 7.56
CA SER A 388 11.39 -7.16 6.12
C SER A 388 12.45 -8.00 5.42
N ILE A 389 13.68 -8.06 5.94
CA ILE A 389 14.77 -8.86 5.34
C ILE A 389 14.40 -10.35 5.28
N LEU A 390 13.85 -10.90 6.37
CA LEU A 390 13.44 -12.31 6.45
C LEU A 390 12.26 -12.62 5.51
N TYR A 391 11.28 -11.72 5.41
CA TYR A 391 10.14 -11.87 4.50
C TYR A 391 10.59 -12.05 3.04
N TRP A 392 11.56 -11.25 2.61
CA TRP A 392 12.09 -11.30 1.25
C TRP A 392 13.06 -12.47 1.00
N GLY A 393 13.38 -13.29 2.00
CA GLY A 393 14.22 -14.46 1.87
C GLY A 393 15.68 -14.27 2.30
N GLY A 394 15.99 -13.13 2.93
CA GLY A 394 17.27 -12.91 3.58
C GLY A 394 17.38 -13.70 4.89
N THR A 395 18.55 -13.63 5.51
CA THR A 395 18.88 -14.37 6.72
C THR A 395 18.99 -13.45 7.95
N THR A 396 18.86 -14.03 9.14
CA THR A 396 19.09 -13.31 10.40
C THR A 396 20.52 -12.75 10.50
N GLU A 397 21.51 -13.43 9.91
CA GLU A 397 22.89 -12.95 9.88
C GLU A 397 23.03 -11.71 9.00
N GLU A 398 22.41 -11.69 7.83
CA GLU A 398 22.35 -10.52 6.96
C GLU A 398 21.64 -9.35 7.66
N ALA A 399 20.51 -9.59 8.31
CA ALA A 399 19.81 -8.57 9.08
C ALA A 399 20.69 -7.98 10.20
N ASN A 400 21.33 -8.83 11.00
CA ASN A 400 22.23 -8.38 12.05
C ASN A 400 23.42 -7.59 11.51
N THR A 401 24.00 -8.03 10.40
CA THR A 401 25.12 -7.32 9.74
C THR A 401 24.66 -5.94 9.26
N TYR A 402 23.50 -5.85 8.64
CA TYR A 402 22.94 -4.60 8.14
C TYR A 402 22.61 -3.63 9.29
N LEU A 403 21.98 -4.08 10.35
CA LEU A 403 21.62 -3.28 11.52
C LEU A 403 22.85 -2.76 12.30
N ASN A 404 24.03 -3.38 12.15
CA ASN A 404 25.27 -2.91 12.75
C ASN A 404 26.03 -1.87 11.92
N LEU A 405 25.59 -1.56 10.71
CA LEU A 405 26.17 -0.48 9.91
C LEU A 405 25.92 0.87 10.60
N THR A 406 26.94 1.74 10.58
CA THR A 406 26.87 3.06 11.22
C THR A 406 25.70 3.90 10.67
N ASP A 407 25.43 3.79 9.38
CA ASP A 407 24.39 4.57 8.67
C ASP A 407 22.99 3.98 8.86
N ILE A 408 22.87 2.78 9.43
CA ILE A 408 21.60 2.06 9.60
C ILE A 408 21.19 1.93 11.07
N SER A 409 22.15 1.66 11.95
CA SER A 409 21.90 1.46 13.38
C SER A 409 21.13 2.64 13.97
N TYR A 410 20.04 2.37 14.68
CA TYR A 410 19.13 3.38 15.23
C TYR A 410 19.85 4.45 16.04
N THR A 411 20.88 4.04 16.80
CA THR A 411 21.64 4.91 17.72
C THR A 411 22.75 5.70 17.04
N SER A 412 23.30 5.22 15.91
CA SER A 412 24.47 5.86 15.26
C SER A 412 24.14 6.50 13.90
N ALA A 413 23.04 6.12 13.25
CA ALA A 413 22.62 6.74 12.00
C ALA A 413 22.36 8.24 12.20
N SER A 414 22.71 9.04 11.18
CA SER A 414 22.42 10.46 11.16
C SER A 414 20.91 10.74 11.03
N GLY A 415 20.53 11.99 11.26
CA GLY A 415 19.15 12.45 11.15
C GLY A 415 18.31 12.20 12.42
N ASP A 416 17.10 12.71 12.39
CA ASP A 416 16.12 12.52 13.45
C ASP A 416 15.39 11.17 13.30
N TRP A 417 14.43 10.89 14.17
CA TRP A 417 13.71 9.63 14.15
C TRP A 417 12.80 9.49 12.91
N LYS A 418 12.23 10.60 12.38
CA LYS A 418 11.41 10.58 11.15
C LYS A 418 12.26 10.14 9.96
N GLU A 419 13.49 10.68 9.84
CA GLU A 419 14.42 10.33 8.76
C GLU A 419 14.83 8.86 8.84
N LYS A 420 15.21 8.36 10.03
CA LYS A 420 15.61 6.96 10.24
C LYS A 420 14.46 5.99 9.97
N ILE A 421 13.34 6.18 10.65
CA ILE A 421 12.17 5.31 10.52
C ILE A 421 11.57 5.44 9.12
N GLY A 422 11.36 6.66 8.62
CA GLY A 422 10.72 6.92 7.34
C GLY A 422 11.47 6.29 6.17
N THR A 423 12.78 6.44 6.11
CA THR A 423 13.60 5.85 5.06
C THR A 423 13.56 4.33 5.10
N GLN A 424 13.77 3.72 6.25
CA GLN A 424 13.76 2.25 6.36
C GLN A 424 12.37 1.65 6.18
N LYS A 425 11.33 2.33 6.61
CA LYS A 425 9.94 1.95 6.38
C LYS A 425 9.56 2.05 4.90
N TRP A 426 9.99 3.11 4.19
CA TRP A 426 9.81 3.26 2.76
C TRP A 426 10.48 2.13 1.97
N ILE A 427 11.72 1.72 2.35
CA ILE A 427 12.40 0.57 1.77
C ILE A 427 11.63 -0.73 2.07
N ALA A 428 11.18 -0.94 3.31
CA ALA A 428 10.46 -2.15 3.71
C ALA A 428 9.08 -2.26 3.03
N LEU A 429 8.44 -1.13 2.75
CA LEU A 429 7.18 -1.03 2.01
C LEU A 429 7.35 -1.13 0.48
N TYR A 430 8.51 -1.61 0.01
CA TYR A 430 8.71 -1.89 -1.41
C TYR A 430 7.61 -2.80 -1.95
N ASN A 431 7.15 -2.52 -3.17
CA ASN A 431 6.00 -3.17 -3.82
C ASN A 431 4.62 -2.89 -3.18
N ARG A 432 4.55 -2.10 -2.10
CA ARG A 432 3.32 -1.66 -1.44
C ARG A 432 3.16 -0.14 -1.54
N GLY A 433 3.07 0.35 -2.78
CA GLY A 433 3.14 1.76 -3.11
C GLY A 433 2.17 2.65 -2.33
N PHE A 434 0.91 2.23 -2.12
CA PHE A 434 -0.07 2.99 -1.32
C PHE A 434 0.34 3.14 0.15
N SER A 435 0.74 2.04 0.80
CA SER A 435 1.21 2.09 2.21
C SER A 435 2.48 2.94 2.35
N SER A 436 3.37 2.86 1.35
CA SER A 436 4.56 3.68 1.26
C SER A 436 4.22 5.17 1.13
N TRP A 437 3.24 5.51 0.28
CA TRP A 437 2.76 6.86 0.08
C TRP A 437 2.12 7.47 1.33
N ASN A 438 1.26 6.72 2.04
CA ASN A 438 0.69 7.17 3.30
C ASN A 438 1.74 7.37 4.39
N SER A 439 2.72 6.46 4.47
CA SER A 439 3.83 6.62 5.41
C SER A 439 4.68 7.84 5.08
N TRP A 440 4.93 8.09 3.79
CA TRP A 440 5.70 9.25 3.34
C TRP A 440 4.98 10.57 3.66
N LYS A 441 3.67 10.68 3.46
CA LYS A 441 2.89 11.86 3.84
C LYS A 441 2.94 12.18 5.36
N LEU A 442 3.08 11.16 6.21
CA LEU A 442 3.16 11.33 7.67
C LEU A 442 4.57 11.72 8.15
N LEU A 443 5.61 11.28 7.45
CA LEU A 443 6.99 11.37 7.92
C LEU A 443 7.84 12.31 7.07
N ASP A 444 7.41 12.69 5.87
CA ASP A 444 8.15 13.45 4.85
C ASP A 444 9.50 12.81 4.50
N GLN A 445 9.62 11.49 4.61
CA GLN A 445 10.85 10.74 4.42
C GLN A 445 10.65 9.45 3.61
N PRO A 446 11.64 9.11 2.75
CA PRO A 446 12.84 9.87 2.41
C PRO A 446 12.52 11.13 1.60
N ILE A 447 13.46 12.05 1.50
CA ILE A 447 13.34 13.17 0.57
C ILE A 447 13.36 12.62 -0.87
N LEU A 448 12.28 12.82 -1.60
CA LEU A 448 12.15 12.38 -2.98
C LEU A 448 12.63 13.51 -3.91
N PRO A 449 13.58 13.23 -4.83
CA PRO A 449 13.99 14.22 -5.82
C PRO A 449 12.83 14.51 -6.78
N SER A 450 12.82 15.72 -7.36
CA SER A 450 11.85 16.05 -8.42
C SER A 450 12.08 15.13 -9.62
N PRO A 451 11.02 14.58 -10.25
CA PRO A 451 11.17 13.87 -11.52
C PRO A 451 11.73 14.79 -12.63
N ALA A 452 12.09 14.19 -13.75
CA ALA A 452 12.76 14.92 -14.86
C ALA A 452 11.87 16.01 -15.48
N ASP A 453 10.55 15.80 -15.59
CA ASP A 453 9.61 16.75 -16.20
C ASP A 453 8.27 16.75 -15.44
N PRO A 454 8.25 17.16 -14.14
CA PRO A 454 7.10 17.02 -13.29
C PRO A 454 5.97 17.96 -13.69
N VAL A 455 4.74 17.46 -13.75
CA VAL A 455 3.54 18.29 -14.00
C VAL A 455 2.96 18.89 -12.72
N SER A 456 3.41 18.42 -11.55
CA SER A 456 3.04 18.92 -10.22
C SER A 456 4.15 18.62 -9.21
N ASP A 457 4.05 19.17 -8.02
CA ASP A 457 4.76 18.64 -6.85
C ASP A 457 4.32 17.20 -6.59
N THR A 458 5.06 16.47 -5.73
CA THR A 458 4.70 15.09 -5.37
C THR A 458 3.25 15.04 -4.88
N PRO A 459 2.37 14.24 -5.54
CA PRO A 459 0.97 14.19 -5.17
C PRO A 459 0.77 13.68 -3.72
N ILE A 460 0.01 14.42 -2.93
CA ILE A 460 -0.39 14.03 -1.56
C ILE A 460 -1.85 13.57 -1.49
N ARG A 461 -2.60 13.69 -2.58
CA ARG A 461 -3.93 13.12 -2.79
C ARG A 461 -4.20 12.90 -4.29
N TYR A 462 -5.22 12.11 -4.61
CA TYR A 462 -5.80 12.09 -5.95
C TYR A 462 -6.90 13.14 -6.06
N THR A 463 -7.03 13.77 -7.23
CA THR A 463 -8.20 14.58 -7.56
C THR A 463 -9.44 13.70 -7.64
N TYR A 464 -10.61 14.28 -7.40
CA TYR A 464 -11.87 13.55 -7.61
C TYR A 464 -12.03 13.10 -9.07
N PRO A 465 -12.73 11.99 -9.30
CA PRO A 465 -13.05 11.53 -10.65
C PRO A 465 -13.73 12.62 -11.49
N ILE A 466 -13.29 12.77 -12.75
CA ILE A 466 -13.88 13.78 -13.66
C ILE A 466 -15.38 13.54 -13.87
N VAL A 467 -15.82 12.30 -13.83
CA VAL A 467 -17.23 11.93 -13.99
C VAL A 467 -18.10 12.51 -12.87
N GLU A 468 -17.58 12.64 -11.65
CA GLU A 468 -18.28 13.25 -10.52
C GLU A 468 -18.62 14.72 -10.76
N GLN A 469 -17.71 15.47 -11.39
CA GLN A 469 -17.95 16.87 -11.75
C GLN A 469 -19.15 17.02 -12.69
N THR A 470 -19.45 16.00 -13.47
CA THR A 470 -20.51 16.01 -14.49
C THR A 470 -21.80 15.38 -13.95
N LEU A 471 -21.72 14.25 -13.26
CA LEU A 471 -22.90 13.50 -12.81
C LEU A 471 -23.38 13.95 -11.42
N ASN A 472 -22.47 14.28 -10.50
CA ASN A 472 -22.76 14.64 -9.10
C ASN A 472 -22.18 16.03 -8.76
N GLY A 473 -22.31 16.99 -9.68
CA GLY A 473 -21.60 18.27 -9.68
C GLY A 473 -21.81 19.13 -8.45
N ASP A 474 -22.99 19.12 -7.83
CA ASP A 474 -23.27 19.89 -6.63
C ASP A 474 -22.49 19.30 -5.43
N SER A 475 -22.60 17.99 -5.18
CA SER A 475 -21.87 17.31 -4.10
C SER A 475 -20.37 17.37 -4.29
N TYR A 476 -19.89 17.20 -5.54
CA TYR A 476 -18.48 17.41 -5.91
C TYR A 476 -18.01 18.82 -5.55
N SER A 477 -18.77 19.85 -5.96
CA SER A 477 -18.37 21.25 -5.73
C SER A 477 -18.30 21.58 -4.24
N ASP A 478 -19.25 21.10 -3.45
CA ASP A 478 -19.26 21.27 -2.02
C ASP A 478 -18.04 20.58 -1.36
N ALA A 479 -17.74 19.35 -1.76
CA ALA A 479 -16.56 18.61 -1.28
C ALA A 479 -15.25 19.32 -1.65
N ALA A 480 -15.07 19.70 -2.91
CA ALA A 480 -13.89 20.40 -3.39
C ALA A 480 -13.67 21.75 -2.67
N ASN A 481 -14.74 22.51 -2.46
CA ASN A 481 -14.67 23.78 -1.74
C ASN A 481 -14.30 23.59 -0.26
N SER A 482 -14.83 22.55 0.39
CA SER A 482 -14.61 22.28 1.81
C SER A 482 -13.17 21.89 2.14
N ILE A 483 -12.44 21.28 1.18
CA ILE A 483 -11.03 20.89 1.34
C ILE A 483 -10.04 21.96 0.84
N GLY A 484 -10.52 23.10 0.30
CA GLY A 484 -9.68 24.17 -0.20
C GLY A 484 -9.29 24.06 -1.67
N GLY A 485 -9.91 23.15 -2.42
CA GLY A 485 -9.74 22.95 -3.86
C GLY A 485 -9.36 21.51 -4.23
N ASP A 486 -9.79 21.08 -5.41
CA ASP A 486 -9.53 19.73 -5.91
C ASP A 486 -8.21 19.67 -6.68
N ASN A 487 -7.09 19.67 -5.94
CA ASN A 487 -5.74 19.60 -6.50
C ASN A 487 -4.96 18.44 -5.85
N VAL A 488 -3.97 17.91 -6.55
CA VAL A 488 -3.09 16.83 -6.04
C VAL A 488 -2.23 17.27 -4.84
N SER A 489 -2.04 18.57 -4.66
CA SER A 489 -1.30 19.18 -3.56
C SER A 489 -2.20 19.67 -2.41
N THR A 490 -3.52 19.47 -2.48
CA THR A 490 -4.43 19.81 -1.38
C THR A 490 -4.26 18.78 -0.28
N PRO A 491 -3.86 19.17 0.96
CA PRO A 491 -3.65 18.19 2.03
C PRO A 491 -4.97 17.56 2.47
N ILE A 492 -4.92 16.32 2.90
CA ILE A 492 -6.03 15.65 3.58
C ILE A 492 -5.99 16.00 5.07
N PHE A 493 -7.09 15.77 5.78
CA PHE A 493 -7.29 16.29 7.14
C PHE A 493 -6.22 15.90 8.18
N TRP A 494 -5.52 14.80 7.97
CA TRP A 494 -4.47 14.33 8.88
C TRP A 494 -3.04 14.67 8.40
N ASP A 495 -2.86 15.09 7.18
CA ASP A 495 -1.60 15.55 6.60
C ASP A 495 -1.45 17.05 6.90
N ILE A 496 -0.88 17.35 8.06
CA ILE A 496 -0.86 18.71 8.65
C ILE A 496 0.55 19.30 8.74
N ASN A 497 1.56 18.65 8.16
CA ASN A 497 2.96 19.08 8.18
C ASN A 497 3.29 20.05 7.06
#